data_821e9df807e0ba97c3323b874e9ec2e6
#
_entry.id   821e9df807e0ba97c3323b874e9ec2e6
#
_cell.length_a   1.000
_cell.length_b   1.000
_cell.length_c   1.000
_cell.angle_alpha   90.00
_cell.angle_beta   90.00
_cell.angle_gamma   90.00
#
_symmetry.space_group_name_H-M   'P 1'
#
loop_
_entity.id
_entity.type
_entity.pdbx_description
1 polymer ?
#
loop_
_entity_poly.entity_id
_entity_poly.type
_entity_poly.pdbx_seq_one_letter_code
_entity_poly.pdbx_strand_id
1 'polypeptide(L)'
;MKSFLLFSLLFISCYQANAQTDISKSQKILNKLSKKMKGLKSFYLEYSANVKNEELGQNDDYSGKGWVKNSKYYATYGDNAIICNGLKTWTIIAKDKEVYESDNSDDEDGINPKKLMTIWETGFKNKYIKEDKVSGETVDVIDLYPKNPKTADYNTIVIYISRSKNELKKAVMKSNDGSVMTYSVTKFTSNPEVKDTKFAFDKKNYPGYKVIKN
;
A
#
# COMPACT_ATOMS: atom_id res chain seq x y z
N MET A 1 -28.47 26.87 38.29
CA MET A 1 -27.24 27.03 37.46
C MET A 1 -26.18 25.93 37.65
N LYS A 2 -26.12 25.23 38.81
CA LYS A 2 -25.12 24.14 39.04
C LYS A 2 -25.45 22.80 38.35
N SER A 3 -26.74 22.58 38.00
CA SER A 3 -27.18 21.30 37.35
C SER A 3 -26.87 21.21 35.84
N PHE A 4 -26.73 22.35 35.16
CA PHE A 4 -26.47 22.40 33.73
C PHE A 4 -25.01 22.09 33.37
N LEU A 5 -24.07 22.42 34.27
CA LEU A 5 -22.65 22.14 34.10
C LEU A 5 -22.30 20.64 34.25
N LEU A 6 -23.05 19.91 35.08
CA LEU A 6 -22.85 18.45 35.26
C LEU A 6 -23.31 17.64 34.03
N PHE A 7 -24.34 18.12 33.31
CA PHE A 7 -24.88 17.43 32.15
C PHE A 7 -23.95 17.58 30.93
N SER A 8 -23.25 18.73 30.83
CA SER A 8 -22.27 18.94 29.73
C SER A 8 -20.99 18.12 29.89
N LEU A 9 -20.55 17.87 31.13
CA LEU A 9 -19.38 17.02 31.40
C LEU A 9 -19.63 15.54 31.15
N LEU A 10 -20.86 15.04 31.35
CA LEU A 10 -21.22 13.64 30.99
C LEU A 10 -21.27 13.41 29.50
N PHE A 11 -21.66 14.41 28.69
CA PHE A 11 -21.71 14.30 27.25
C PHE A 11 -20.31 14.23 26.61
N ILE A 12 -19.34 14.98 27.16
CA ILE A 12 -17.95 15.00 26.69
C ILE A 12 -17.24 13.66 26.97
N SER A 13 -17.54 13.03 28.11
CA SER A 13 -16.93 11.73 28.44
C SER A 13 -17.40 10.56 27.55
N CYS A 14 -18.65 10.59 27.06
CA CYS A 14 -19.17 9.57 26.13
C CYS A 14 -18.54 9.66 24.75
N TYR A 15 -18.21 10.85 24.26
CA TYR A 15 -17.54 11.00 22.95
C TYR A 15 -16.08 10.50 22.99
N GLN A 16 -15.38 10.69 24.09
CA GLN A 16 -13.99 10.21 24.22
C GLN A 16 -13.91 8.68 24.29
N ALA A 17 -14.85 8.01 24.95
CA ALA A 17 -14.89 6.55 25.06
C ALA A 17 -15.14 5.89 23.68
N ASN A 18 -16.00 6.47 22.85
CA ASN A 18 -16.27 5.95 21.50
C ASN A 18 -15.06 6.08 20.56
N ALA A 19 -14.31 7.20 20.64
CA ALA A 19 -13.11 7.40 19.83
C ALA A 19 -12.00 6.38 20.19
N GLN A 20 -11.83 6.05 21.45
CA GLN A 20 -10.86 5.08 21.92
C GLN A 20 -11.22 3.64 21.48
N THR A 21 -12.50 3.30 21.46
CA THR A 21 -12.99 2.00 21.00
C THR A 21 -12.74 1.82 19.51
N ASP A 22 -12.94 2.86 18.69
CA ASP A 22 -12.70 2.83 17.25
C ASP A 22 -11.22 2.64 16.90
N ILE A 23 -10.31 3.33 17.61
CA ILE A 23 -8.86 3.15 17.46
C ILE A 23 -8.47 1.71 17.81
N SER A 24 -8.99 1.15 18.89
CA SER A 24 -8.73 -0.23 19.29
C SER A 24 -9.23 -1.24 18.24
N LYS A 25 -10.38 -0.99 17.61
CA LYS A 25 -10.94 -1.84 16.53
C LYS A 25 -10.05 -1.82 15.29
N SER A 26 -9.65 -0.63 14.82
CA SER A 26 -8.76 -0.51 13.66
C SER A 26 -7.43 -1.19 13.90
N GLN A 27 -6.82 -1.02 15.06
CA GLN A 27 -5.55 -1.66 15.39
C GLN A 27 -5.65 -3.19 15.39
N LYS A 28 -6.74 -3.77 15.90
CA LYS A 28 -6.97 -5.22 15.87
C LYS A 28 -7.05 -5.75 14.43
N ILE A 29 -7.73 -5.02 13.54
CA ILE A 29 -7.86 -5.40 12.12
C ILE A 29 -6.49 -5.31 11.43
N LEU A 30 -5.76 -4.21 11.62
CA LEU A 30 -4.42 -4.01 11.07
C LEU A 30 -3.43 -5.09 11.55
N ASN A 31 -3.49 -5.45 12.82
CA ASN A 31 -2.64 -6.52 13.38
C ASN A 31 -2.92 -7.89 12.72
N LYS A 32 -4.20 -8.21 12.42
CA LYS A 32 -4.55 -9.44 11.71
C LYS A 32 -4.02 -9.45 10.29
N LEU A 33 -4.17 -8.32 9.57
CA LEU A 33 -3.62 -8.15 8.22
C LEU A 33 -2.10 -8.31 8.23
N SER A 34 -1.40 -7.61 9.12
CA SER A 34 0.06 -7.71 9.28
C SER A 34 0.52 -9.13 9.61
N LYS A 35 -0.16 -9.80 10.53
CA LYS A 35 0.15 -11.19 10.88
C LYS A 35 0.03 -12.11 9.66
N LYS A 36 -1.04 -11.94 8.87
CA LYS A 36 -1.22 -12.69 7.62
C LYS A 36 -0.07 -12.42 6.66
N MET A 37 0.22 -11.15 6.34
CA MET A 37 1.25 -10.78 5.37
C MET A 37 2.65 -11.26 5.78
N LYS A 38 3.00 -11.13 7.05
CA LYS A 38 4.30 -11.62 7.59
C LYS A 38 4.42 -13.15 7.60
N GLY A 39 3.29 -13.85 7.69
CA GLY A 39 3.25 -15.32 7.66
C GLY A 39 3.40 -15.93 6.26
N LEU A 40 3.34 -15.12 5.19
CA LEU A 40 3.47 -15.62 3.83
C LEU A 40 4.93 -15.82 3.44
N LYS A 41 5.27 -16.99 2.90
CA LYS A 41 6.58 -17.28 2.28
C LYS A 41 6.71 -16.58 0.93
N SER A 42 5.59 -16.50 0.20
CA SER A 42 5.46 -15.81 -1.09
C SER A 42 4.04 -15.29 -1.26
N PHE A 43 3.86 -14.31 -2.13
CA PHE A 43 2.54 -13.91 -2.62
C PHE A 43 2.62 -13.39 -4.05
N TYR A 44 1.49 -13.45 -4.73
CA TYR A 44 1.25 -12.86 -6.03
C TYR A 44 0.06 -11.93 -5.94
N LEU A 45 0.13 -10.77 -6.58
CA LEU A 45 -0.99 -9.86 -6.70
C LEU A 45 -1.07 -9.29 -8.12
N GLU A 46 -2.30 -8.97 -8.55
CA GLU A 46 -2.61 -8.10 -9.67
C GLU A 46 -3.37 -6.88 -9.12
N TYR A 47 -3.14 -5.72 -9.72
CA TYR A 47 -3.81 -4.49 -9.29
C TYR A 47 -4.14 -3.60 -10.49
N SER A 48 -5.17 -2.79 -10.32
CA SER A 48 -5.41 -1.59 -11.10
C SER A 48 -5.15 -0.36 -10.24
N ALA A 49 -4.69 0.71 -10.85
CA ALA A 49 -4.48 2.00 -10.20
C ALA A 49 -5.06 3.10 -11.09
N ASN A 50 -5.68 4.09 -10.45
CA ASN A 50 -6.12 5.31 -11.09
C ASN A 50 -5.51 6.50 -10.36
N VAL A 51 -4.95 7.45 -11.10
CA VAL A 51 -4.40 8.70 -10.59
C VAL A 51 -5.24 9.84 -11.15
N LYS A 52 -5.94 10.56 -10.26
CA LYS A 52 -6.81 11.66 -10.62
C LYS A 52 -6.36 12.94 -9.93
N ASN A 53 -6.24 14.02 -10.69
CA ASN A 53 -6.09 15.38 -10.18
C ASN A 53 -7.04 16.29 -10.97
N GLU A 54 -8.11 16.78 -10.32
CA GLU A 54 -9.16 17.58 -10.98
C GLU A 54 -8.64 18.95 -11.43
N GLU A 55 -7.74 19.56 -10.65
CA GLU A 55 -7.17 20.87 -10.96
C GLU A 55 -6.27 20.83 -12.21
N LEU A 56 -5.57 19.72 -12.41
CA LEU A 56 -4.70 19.50 -13.56
C LEU A 56 -5.40 18.81 -14.74
N GLY A 57 -6.67 18.41 -14.59
CA GLY A 57 -7.41 17.64 -15.59
C GLY A 57 -6.82 16.24 -15.82
N GLN A 58 -6.05 15.73 -14.86
CA GLN A 58 -5.40 14.42 -14.96
C GLN A 58 -6.37 13.30 -14.53
N ASN A 59 -6.40 12.22 -15.32
CA ASN A 59 -7.12 10.98 -14.99
C ASN A 59 -6.49 9.81 -15.74
N ASP A 60 -5.49 9.19 -15.12
CA ASP A 60 -4.67 8.15 -15.73
C ASP A 60 -4.93 6.80 -15.06
N ASP A 61 -5.11 5.77 -15.88
CA ASP A 61 -5.28 4.40 -15.43
C ASP A 61 -4.00 3.58 -15.67
N TYR A 62 -3.62 2.81 -14.66
CA TYR A 62 -2.49 1.91 -14.70
C TYR A 62 -2.90 0.54 -14.21
N SER A 63 -2.14 -0.47 -14.59
CA SER A 63 -2.25 -1.81 -14.04
C SER A 63 -0.88 -2.43 -13.84
N GLY A 64 -0.83 -3.42 -13.00
CA GLY A 64 0.41 -4.13 -12.74
C GLY A 64 0.19 -5.44 -12.00
N LYS A 65 1.28 -6.14 -11.82
CA LYS A 65 1.32 -7.41 -11.10
C LYS A 65 2.63 -7.54 -10.35
N GLY A 66 2.60 -8.29 -9.25
CA GLY A 66 3.77 -8.46 -8.40
C GLY A 66 3.89 -9.88 -7.86
N TRP A 67 5.10 -10.38 -7.82
CA TRP A 67 5.51 -11.59 -7.10
C TRP A 67 6.49 -11.20 -6.03
N VAL A 68 6.27 -11.69 -4.84
CA VAL A 68 7.18 -11.52 -3.69
C VAL A 68 7.50 -12.87 -3.11
N LYS A 69 8.78 -13.10 -2.78
CA LYS A 69 9.26 -14.29 -2.08
C LYS A 69 10.42 -13.90 -1.15
N ASN A 70 10.17 -13.90 0.15
CA ASN A 70 11.12 -13.40 1.15
C ASN A 70 11.53 -11.94 0.89
N SER A 71 12.83 -11.68 0.60
CA SER A 71 13.39 -10.38 0.24
C SER A 71 13.38 -10.11 -1.28
N LYS A 72 12.97 -11.09 -2.09
CA LYS A 72 12.97 -11.00 -3.55
C LYS A 72 11.61 -10.54 -4.05
N TYR A 73 11.59 -9.71 -5.10
CA TYR A 73 10.35 -9.32 -5.75
C TYR A 73 10.54 -9.03 -7.23
N TYR A 74 9.46 -9.20 -7.98
CA TYR A 74 9.29 -8.75 -9.35
C TYR A 74 7.93 -8.05 -9.41
N ALA A 75 7.89 -6.82 -9.88
CA ALA A 75 6.65 -6.08 -10.07
C ALA A 75 6.65 -5.36 -11.42
N THR A 76 5.45 -5.19 -12.00
CA THR A 76 5.22 -4.34 -13.16
C THR A 76 4.29 -3.21 -12.80
N TYR A 77 4.44 -2.06 -13.47
CA TYR A 77 3.55 -0.91 -13.39
C TYR A 77 3.51 -0.24 -14.76
N GLY A 78 2.36 -0.38 -15.46
CA GLY A 78 2.30 -0.09 -16.89
C GLY A 78 3.34 -0.93 -17.66
N ASP A 79 4.11 -0.27 -18.49
CA ASP A 79 5.18 -0.90 -19.30
C ASP A 79 6.50 -1.06 -18.52
N ASN A 80 6.61 -0.47 -17.33
CA ASN A 80 7.80 -0.53 -16.51
C ASN A 80 7.82 -1.76 -15.61
N ALA A 81 9.01 -2.12 -15.14
CA ALA A 81 9.17 -3.22 -14.19
C ALA A 81 10.26 -2.92 -13.15
N ILE A 82 10.17 -3.60 -12.02
CA ILE A 82 11.20 -3.61 -10.99
C ILE A 82 11.49 -5.06 -10.61
N ILE A 83 12.76 -5.42 -10.53
CA ILE A 83 13.24 -6.76 -10.18
C ILE A 83 14.20 -6.60 -9.00
N CYS A 84 13.99 -7.38 -7.94
CA CYS A 84 14.93 -7.45 -6.82
C CYS A 84 15.23 -8.92 -6.50
N ASN A 85 16.51 -9.27 -6.47
CA ASN A 85 16.96 -10.60 -6.10
C ASN A 85 17.34 -10.76 -4.61
N GLY A 86 17.10 -9.71 -3.82
CA GLY A 86 17.46 -9.63 -2.40
C GLY A 86 18.81 -8.96 -2.13
N LEU A 87 19.67 -8.82 -3.15
CA LEU A 87 20.98 -8.14 -3.07
C LEU A 87 21.00 -6.87 -3.94
N LYS A 88 20.40 -6.95 -5.11
CA LYS A 88 20.33 -5.86 -6.10
C LYS A 88 18.92 -5.65 -6.58
N THR A 89 18.65 -4.41 -6.98
CA THR A 89 17.40 -3.98 -7.60
C THR A 89 17.68 -3.46 -9.01
N TRP A 90 16.83 -3.83 -9.97
CA TRP A 90 16.84 -3.32 -11.34
C TRP A 90 15.48 -2.68 -11.63
N THR A 91 15.50 -1.38 -11.87
CA THR A 91 14.32 -0.62 -12.30
C THR A 91 14.37 -0.44 -13.80
N ILE A 92 13.40 -1.00 -14.49
CA ILE A 92 13.30 -0.99 -15.95
C ILE A 92 12.31 0.10 -16.36
N ILE A 93 12.79 1.09 -17.12
CA ILE A 93 11.99 2.19 -17.67
C ILE A 93 11.85 1.95 -19.18
N ALA A 94 10.69 1.48 -19.59
CA ALA A 94 10.45 1.03 -20.97
C ALA A 94 10.54 2.18 -21.97
N LYS A 95 9.99 3.36 -21.65
CA LYS A 95 9.98 4.54 -22.52
C LYS A 95 11.39 4.99 -22.89
N ASP A 96 12.31 4.97 -21.93
CA ASP A 96 13.68 5.47 -22.12
C ASP A 96 14.64 4.36 -22.55
N LYS A 97 14.18 3.11 -22.52
CA LYS A 97 15.01 1.90 -22.72
C LYS A 97 16.23 1.89 -21.79
N GLU A 98 15.99 2.19 -20.53
CA GLU A 98 17.00 2.23 -19.47
C GLU A 98 16.69 1.23 -18.37
N VAL A 99 17.75 0.70 -17.77
CA VAL A 99 17.70 -0.16 -16.57
C VAL A 99 18.63 0.45 -15.55
N TYR A 100 18.08 0.87 -14.42
CA TYR A 100 18.85 1.37 -13.28
C TYR A 100 19.14 0.22 -12.34
N GLU A 101 20.42 -0.09 -12.13
CA GLU A 101 20.90 -1.11 -11.18
C GLU A 101 21.37 -0.41 -9.91
N SER A 102 20.83 -0.79 -8.76
CA SER A 102 21.24 -0.32 -7.43
C SER A 102 21.43 -1.49 -6.46
N ASP A 103 22.23 -1.29 -5.42
CA ASP A 103 22.31 -2.25 -4.32
C ASP A 103 21.04 -2.13 -3.44
N ASN A 104 20.56 -3.27 -2.95
CA ASN A 104 19.29 -3.32 -2.18
C ASN A 104 19.35 -2.56 -0.85
N SER A 105 20.56 -2.27 -0.34
CA SER A 105 20.77 -1.44 0.86
C SER A 105 20.47 0.04 0.63
N ASP A 106 20.55 0.52 -0.62
CA ASP A 106 20.42 1.94 -0.98
C ASP A 106 18.98 2.31 -1.36
N ASP A 107 18.09 1.32 -1.44
CA ASP A 107 16.71 1.47 -1.91
C ASP A 107 15.74 1.75 -0.75
N GLU A 108 16.10 2.69 0.16
CA GLU A 108 15.17 3.10 1.24
C GLU A 108 13.91 3.76 0.67
N ASP A 109 14.01 4.42 -0.49
CA ASP A 109 12.92 5.12 -1.19
C ASP A 109 12.29 4.29 -2.33
N GLY A 110 12.83 3.11 -2.64
CA GLY A 110 12.35 2.25 -3.72
C GLY A 110 10.98 1.63 -3.46
N ILE A 111 10.22 1.37 -4.55
CA ILE A 111 8.92 0.68 -4.49
C ILE A 111 9.14 -0.78 -4.10
N ASN A 112 9.18 -1.06 -2.80
CA ASN A 112 9.24 -2.42 -2.29
C ASN A 112 7.81 -2.95 -2.03
N PRO A 113 7.31 -3.90 -2.83
CA PRO A 113 5.95 -4.42 -2.67
C PRO A 113 5.65 -4.97 -1.27
N LYS A 114 6.67 -5.51 -0.59
CA LYS A 114 6.53 -6.01 0.77
C LYS A 114 6.36 -4.86 1.77
N LYS A 115 7.13 -3.76 1.63
CA LYS A 115 6.96 -2.55 2.46
C LYS A 115 5.57 -1.94 2.23
N LEU A 116 5.11 -1.85 0.97
CA LEU A 116 3.78 -1.35 0.65
C LEU A 116 2.66 -2.16 1.32
N MET A 117 2.82 -3.49 1.40
CA MET A 117 1.83 -4.38 2.02
C MET A 117 1.91 -4.41 3.56
N THR A 118 2.74 -3.59 4.17
CA THR A 118 2.87 -3.43 5.63
C THR A 118 3.04 -1.95 6.03
N ILE A 119 2.79 -1.03 5.12
CA ILE A 119 3.01 0.42 5.31
C ILE A 119 2.27 0.98 6.54
N TRP A 120 1.11 0.41 6.87
CA TRP A 120 0.30 0.83 8.03
C TRP A 120 0.92 0.51 9.39
N GLU A 121 1.99 -0.29 9.47
CA GLU A 121 2.59 -0.70 10.76
C GLU A 121 3.34 0.44 11.44
N THR A 122 3.95 1.31 10.64
CA THR A 122 4.77 2.43 11.15
C THR A 122 4.36 3.74 10.46
N GLY A 123 4.63 4.86 11.13
CA GLY A 123 4.43 6.18 10.52
C GLY A 123 3.00 6.72 10.54
N PHE A 124 2.00 5.94 10.98
CA PHE A 124 0.60 6.34 10.94
C PHE A 124 -0.10 6.31 12.30
N LYS A 125 -1.08 7.20 12.46
CA LYS A 125 -2.24 7.05 13.35
C LYS A 125 -3.37 6.45 12.53
N ASN A 126 -4.17 5.57 13.10
CA ASN A 126 -5.26 4.90 12.40
C ASN A 126 -6.62 5.17 13.06
N LYS A 127 -7.68 5.17 12.24
CA LYS A 127 -9.06 5.33 12.69
C LYS A 127 -9.97 4.39 11.92
N TYR A 128 -10.77 3.58 12.62
CA TYR A 128 -11.85 2.83 12.03
C TYR A 128 -12.96 3.77 11.57
N ILE A 129 -13.40 3.65 10.32
CA ILE A 129 -14.43 4.52 9.75
C ILE A 129 -15.77 3.80 9.67
N LYS A 130 -15.83 2.70 8.92
CA LYS A 130 -17.09 1.99 8.67
C LYS A 130 -16.86 0.59 8.12
N GLU A 131 -17.94 -0.15 8.03
CA GLU A 131 -18.06 -1.32 7.16
C GLU A 131 -18.55 -0.85 5.77
N ASP A 132 -18.06 -1.50 4.71
CA ASP A 132 -18.44 -1.19 3.33
C ASP A 132 -18.38 -2.47 2.48
N LYS A 133 -18.62 -2.35 1.18
CA LYS A 133 -18.48 -3.44 0.20
C LYS A 133 -17.54 -3.01 -0.94
N VAL A 134 -16.63 -3.90 -1.31
CA VAL A 134 -15.79 -3.77 -2.50
C VAL A 134 -15.98 -5.04 -3.34
N SER A 135 -16.47 -4.88 -4.58
CA SER A 135 -16.76 -5.99 -5.49
C SER A 135 -17.61 -7.11 -4.84
N GLY A 136 -18.65 -6.70 -4.06
CA GLY A 136 -19.55 -7.62 -3.36
C GLY A 136 -19.01 -8.22 -2.05
N GLU A 137 -17.74 -8.05 -1.73
CA GLU A 137 -17.09 -8.52 -0.51
C GLU A 137 -17.17 -7.47 0.60
N THR A 138 -17.57 -7.88 1.82
CA THR A 138 -17.60 -7.00 2.98
C THR A 138 -16.19 -6.65 3.43
N VAL A 139 -15.94 -5.36 3.60
CA VAL A 139 -14.64 -4.80 4.01
C VAL A 139 -14.77 -3.89 5.22
N ASP A 140 -13.72 -3.82 6.01
CA ASP A 140 -13.52 -2.79 7.03
C ASP A 140 -12.72 -1.63 6.42
N VAL A 141 -13.19 -0.40 6.60
CA VAL A 141 -12.57 0.83 6.11
C VAL A 141 -11.82 1.52 7.24
N ILE A 142 -10.55 1.78 7.02
CA ILE A 142 -9.66 2.39 8.00
C ILE A 142 -8.91 3.55 7.34
N ASP A 143 -8.94 4.72 7.99
CA ASP A 143 -8.10 5.86 7.64
C ASP A 143 -6.76 5.75 8.34
N LEU A 144 -5.70 6.06 7.60
CA LEU A 144 -4.33 6.20 8.06
C LEU A 144 -3.91 7.66 7.87
N TYR A 145 -3.47 8.29 8.95
CA TYR A 145 -2.97 9.66 8.96
C TYR A 145 -1.48 9.66 9.28
N PRO A 146 -0.63 10.34 8.53
CA PRO A 146 0.80 10.40 8.81
C PRO A 146 1.04 10.99 10.21
N LYS A 147 1.98 10.40 10.98
CA LYS A 147 2.39 10.94 12.28
C LYS A 147 3.10 12.29 12.13
N ASN A 148 3.81 12.47 11.01
CA ASN A 148 4.52 13.70 10.67
C ASN A 148 3.88 14.34 9.41
N PRO A 149 2.73 15.02 9.53
CA PRO A 149 2.02 15.57 8.37
C PRO A 149 2.78 16.69 7.64
N LYS A 150 3.78 17.31 8.29
CA LYS A 150 4.59 18.38 7.68
C LYS A 150 5.60 17.87 6.65
N THR A 151 6.00 16.60 6.73
CA THR A 151 7.00 15.98 5.85
C THR A 151 6.38 14.94 4.92
N ALA A 152 5.10 14.64 5.06
CA ALA A 152 4.40 13.69 4.20
C ALA A 152 3.81 14.40 2.97
N ASP A 153 3.94 13.80 1.79
CA ASP A 153 3.36 14.31 0.53
C ASP A 153 1.86 14.03 0.42
N TYR A 154 1.29 13.34 1.40
CA TYR A 154 -0.12 12.96 1.46
C TYR A 154 -0.71 13.28 2.85
N ASN A 155 -2.01 13.53 2.88
CA ASN A 155 -2.74 13.81 4.12
C ASN A 155 -3.46 12.58 4.70
N THR A 156 -3.88 11.63 3.85
CA THR A 156 -4.66 10.47 4.29
C THR A 156 -4.46 9.30 3.32
N ILE A 157 -4.35 8.09 3.86
CA ILE A 157 -4.51 6.85 3.10
C ILE A 157 -5.71 6.10 3.65
N VAL A 158 -6.73 5.86 2.83
CA VAL A 158 -7.91 5.07 3.18
C VAL A 158 -7.70 3.65 2.70
N ILE A 159 -7.72 2.67 3.60
CA ILE A 159 -7.55 1.26 3.25
C ILE A 159 -8.84 0.46 3.51
N TYR A 160 -9.10 -0.47 2.60
CA TYR A 160 -10.26 -1.37 2.59
C TYR A 160 -9.78 -2.80 2.76
N ILE A 161 -10.11 -3.42 3.88
CA ILE A 161 -9.61 -4.74 4.26
C ILE A 161 -10.75 -5.74 4.27
N SER A 162 -10.60 -6.83 3.49
CA SER A 162 -11.54 -7.94 3.50
C SER A 162 -11.69 -8.50 4.91
N ARG A 163 -12.93 -8.53 5.40
CA ARG A 163 -13.24 -9.07 6.72
C ARG A 163 -13.08 -10.58 6.78
N SER A 164 -13.45 -11.27 5.71
CA SER A 164 -13.39 -12.73 5.65
C SER A 164 -11.98 -13.27 5.41
N LYS A 165 -11.16 -12.53 4.62
CA LYS A 165 -9.84 -12.99 4.19
C LYS A 165 -8.67 -12.32 4.90
N ASN A 166 -8.92 -11.20 5.61
CA ASN A 166 -7.87 -10.32 6.14
C ASN A 166 -6.85 -9.96 5.05
N GLU A 167 -7.33 -9.42 3.93
CA GLU A 167 -6.54 -9.01 2.76
C GLU A 167 -6.86 -7.57 2.40
N LEU A 168 -5.85 -6.82 1.96
CA LEU A 168 -6.06 -5.52 1.37
C LEU A 168 -6.81 -5.67 0.03
N LYS A 169 -7.92 -4.96 -0.12
CA LYS A 169 -8.73 -4.95 -1.36
C LYS A 169 -8.56 -3.66 -2.14
N LYS A 170 -8.40 -2.53 -1.43
CA LYS A 170 -8.29 -1.22 -2.04
C LYS A 170 -7.53 -0.28 -1.11
N ALA A 171 -6.76 0.62 -1.67
CA ALA A 171 -6.17 1.76 -0.97
C ALA A 171 -6.43 3.04 -1.77
N VAL A 172 -6.76 4.14 -1.08
CA VAL A 172 -6.95 5.46 -1.69
C VAL A 172 -6.03 6.43 -0.96
N MET A 173 -5.02 6.93 -1.64
CA MET A 173 -4.12 7.95 -1.13
C MET A 173 -4.57 9.33 -1.61
N LYS A 174 -4.69 10.25 -0.68
CA LYS A 174 -5.01 11.65 -0.95
C LYS A 174 -3.76 12.47 -0.71
N SER A 175 -3.19 12.99 -1.78
CA SER A 175 -1.97 13.81 -1.76
C SER A 175 -2.26 15.27 -1.42
N ASN A 176 -1.23 15.99 -0.99
CA ASN A 176 -1.36 17.40 -0.60
C ASN A 176 -1.53 18.34 -1.81
N ASP A 177 -1.14 17.87 -3.01
CA ASP A 177 -1.31 18.57 -4.30
C ASP A 177 -2.70 18.38 -4.92
N GLY A 178 -3.67 17.80 -4.19
CA GLY A 178 -5.01 17.51 -4.68
C GLY A 178 -5.13 16.19 -5.47
N SER A 179 -4.04 15.50 -5.73
CA SER A 179 -4.07 14.19 -6.40
C SER A 179 -4.70 13.12 -5.53
N VAL A 180 -5.50 12.26 -6.14
CA VAL A 180 -6.10 11.08 -5.52
C VAL A 180 -5.64 9.84 -6.29
N MET A 181 -4.88 8.98 -5.61
CA MET A 181 -4.43 7.71 -6.17
C MET A 181 -5.26 6.57 -5.58
N THR A 182 -5.92 5.81 -6.45
CA THR A 182 -6.73 4.65 -6.05
C THR A 182 -6.06 3.38 -6.55
N TYR A 183 -5.72 2.48 -5.63
CA TYR A 183 -5.19 1.14 -5.94
C TYR A 183 -6.23 0.09 -5.58
N SER A 184 -6.56 -0.81 -6.50
CA SER A 184 -7.50 -1.91 -6.29
C SER A 184 -6.80 -3.24 -6.57
N VAL A 185 -6.75 -4.13 -5.56
CA VAL A 185 -6.22 -5.48 -5.73
C VAL A 185 -7.28 -6.33 -6.44
N THR A 186 -7.01 -6.69 -7.69
CA THR A 186 -7.90 -7.47 -8.54
C THR A 186 -7.71 -8.97 -8.34
N LYS A 187 -6.50 -9.40 -7.99
CA LYS A 187 -6.17 -10.80 -7.65
C LYS A 187 -5.12 -10.86 -6.55
N PHE A 188 -5.29 -11.77 -5.61
CA PHE A 188 -4.30 -12.07 -4.59
C PHE A 188 -4.17 -13.58 -4.41
N THR A 189 -2.94 -14.08 -4.43
CA THR A 189 -2.64 -15.51 -4.22
C THR A 189 -1.58 -15.65 -3.14
N SER A 190 -1.91 -16.33 -2.06
CA SER A 190 -1.01 -16.63 -0.95
C SER A 190 -0.15 -17.85 -1.27
N ASN A 191 1.15 -17.76 -1.01
CA ASN A 191 2.13 -18.84 -1.14
C ASN A 191 2.12 -19.55 -2.52
N PRO A 192 2.06 -18.82 -3.65
CA PRO A 192 2.23 -19.47 -4.95
C PRO A 192 3.61 -20.08 -5.07
N GLU A 193 3.73 -21.19 -5.76
CA GLU A 193 5.03 -21.70 -6.17
C GLU A 193 5.65 -20.73 -7.19
N VAL A 194 6.86 -20.22 -6.90
CA VAL A 194 7.60 -19.32 -7.78
C VAL A 194 9.07 -19.67 -7.78
N LYS A 195 9.63 -19.86 -8.98
CA LYS A 195 11.05 -20.15 -9.18
C LYS A 195 11.88 -18.90 -8.95
N ASP A 196 13.08 -19.03 -8.40
CA ASP A 196 13.98 -17.92 -8.11
C ASP A 196 14.46 -17.20 -9.38
N THR A 197 14.43 -17.85 -10.53
CA THR A 197 14.71 -17.24 -11.84
C THR A 197 13.75 -16.10 -12.18
N LYS A 198 12.56 -16.04 -11.55
CA LYS A 198 11.61 -14.92 -11.69
C LYS A 198 12.18 -13.60 -11.19
N PHE A 199 13.08 -13.66 -10.23
CA PHE A 199 13.69 -12.53 -9.54
C PHE A 199 15.11 -12.22 -10.03
N ALA A 200 15.51 -12.79 -11.17
CA ALA A 200 16.81 -12.54 -11.79
C ALA A 200 16.65 -11.58 -12.97
N PHE A 201 17.46 -10.54 -13.00
CA PHE A 201 17.58 -9.70 -14.17
C PHE A 201 18.43 -10.43 -15.22
N ASP A 202 17.89 -10.59 -16.43
CA ASP A 202 18.64 -11.08 -17.59
C ASP A 202 18.59 -10.03 -18.70
N LYS A 203 19.75 -9.46 -19.02
CA LYS A 203 19.90 -8.43 -20.07
C LYS A 203 19.38 -8.90 -21.44
N LYS A 204 19.38 -10.21 -21.72
CA LYS A 204 18.85 -10.78 -22.98
C LYS A 204 17.37 -10.51 -23.18
N ASN A 205 16.61 -10.33 -22.08
CA ASN A 205 15.19 -10.00 -22.14
C ASN A 205 14.92 -8.50 -22.42
N TYR A 206 16.00 -7.67 -22.48
CA TYR A 206 15.94 -6.23 -22.67
C TYR A 206 16.90 -5.78 -23.76
N PRO A 207 16.71 -6.23 -25.04
CA PRO A 207 17.57 -5.87 -26.14
C PRO A 207 17.49 -4.35 -26.40
N GLY A 208 18.65 -3.71 -26.54
CA GLY A 208 18.75 -2.26 -26.78
C GLY A 208 18.59 -1.38 -25.54
N TYR A 209 18.39 -1.96 -24.35
CA TYR A 209 18.35 -1.18 -23.10
C TYR A 209 19.76 -0.88 -22.60
N LYS A 210 19.97 0.35 -22.15
CA LYS A 210 21.18 0.80 -21.45
C LYS A 210 21.07 0.44 -19.97
N VAL A 211 22.10 -0.22 -19.42
CA VAL A 211 22.19 -0.48 -17.97
C VAL A 211 23.03 0.61 -17.35
N ILE A 212 22.45 1.31 -16.36
CA ILE A 212 23.04 2.39 -15.58
C ILE A 212 23.23 1.84 -14.16
N LYS A 213 24.44 1.92 -13.63
CA LYS A 213 24.75 1.50 -12.26
C LYS A 213 24.91 2.75 -11.42
N ASN A 214 24.16 2.77 -10.32
CA ASN A 214 24.25 3.79 -9.28
C ASN A 214 25.23 3.35 -8.20
#